data_24cb3d1dc4c5c7751503f13a48cb3ad2
#
_entry.id   24cb3d1dc4c5c7751503f13a48cb3ad2
#
_cell.length_a   1.000
_cell.length_b   1.000
_cell.length_c   1.000
_cell.angle_alpha   90.00
_cell.angle_beta   90.00
_cell.angle_gamma   90.00
#
_symmetry.space_group_name_H-M   'P 1'
#
loop_
_entity.id
_entity.type
_entity.pdbx_description
1 polymer ?
#
loop_
_entity_poly.entity_id
_entity_poly.type
_entity_poly.pdbx_seq_one_letter_code
_entity_poly.pdbx_strand_id
1 'polypeptide(L)'
;MLIKDYILQLFLFMLGINFILFIFLLIRKMYMKILISKKEYLEKKYEEQILSYISNHDKSIIIIPRTKLEIRVFRNLLLNYSSLLTGETKELLNDFAAKDSLIADIRKKLLSNNPWKKRIGAYQAGEFGFDEFSEILLKQLKTSDKELFYITSRALIKLGGKLYIKQVLYQAVKEAKMEKNNILTLVELVEEDINDILDEAMTEDNAFLNAIALEIYGQRQYMEAVFWIDKMISSPYKEVRIASLKAAEAMGDIGDNEYINKILSLDFDQEWEVRAFLAKFLKKVKTDNSVEGLKRLMKDMNWFVRYNAANSLAEQGEKGIKALIDLLNSEDKFARDKAKEMIQKEILFHKLFNDLEGSLKNKILSQIKLDGIEGGITSGI
;
A
#
# COMPACT_ATOMS: atom_id res chain seq x y z
N MET A 1 68.52 -18.46 3.40
CA MET A 1 68.05 -19.19 4.59
C MET A 1 67.11 -18.37 5.43
N LEU A 2 67.44 -17.19 5.87
CA LEU A 2 66.60 -16.27 6.69
C LEU A 2 65.16 -16.00 6.17
N ILE A 3 64.97 -15.77 4.88
CA ILE A 3 63.65 -15.45 4.30
C ILE A 3 62.69 -16.64 4.37
N LYS A 4 63.18 -17.86 4.17
CA LYS A 4 62.34 -19.07 4.29
C LYS A 4 61.83 -19.28 5.72
N ASP A 5 62.69 -19.00 6.74
CA ASP A 5 62.33 -19.13 8.11
C ASP A 5 61.26 -18.10 8.54
N TYR A 6 61.35 -16.86 8.03
CA TYR A 6 60.32 -15.84 8.26
C TYR A 6 58.98 -16.21 7.60
N ILE A 7 59.03 -16.75 6.38
CA ILE A 7 57.80 -17.18 5.68
C ILE A 7 57.13 -18.34 6.46
N LEU A 8 57.91 -19.30 6.93
CA LEU A 8 57.40 -20.41 7.71
C LEU A 8 56.77 -19.94 9.05
N GLN A 9 57.47 -19.01 9.74
CA GLN A 9 56.93 -18.43 11.00
C GLN A 9 55.62 -17.67 10.74
N LEU A 10 55.53 -16.87 9.66
CA LEU A 10 54.30 -16.16 9.29
C LEU A 10 53.18 -17.15 8.95
N PHE A 11 53.49 -18.22 8.22
CA PHE A 11 52.50 -19.26 7.89
C PHE A 11 51.98 -19.96 9.15
N LEU A 12 52.84 -20.36 10.08
CA LEU A 12 52.45 -20.98 11.34
C LEU A 12 51.63 -20.04 12.20
N PHE A 13 51.98 -18.76 12.20
CA PHE A 13 51.22 -17.73 12.92
C PHE A 13 49.81 -17.58 12.36
N MET A 14 49.69 -17.49 11.01
CA MET A 14 48.39 -17.43 10.32
C MET A 14 47.54 -18.70 10.57
N LEU A 15 48.19 -19.86 10.57
CA LEU A 15 47.53 -21.14 10.87
C LEU A 15 47.01 -21.16 12.30
N GLY A 16 47.78 -20.65 13.28
CA GLY A 16 47.36 -20.49 14.67
C GLY A 16 46.14 -19.59 14.81
N ILE A 17 46.13 -18.42 14.13
CA ILE A 17 45.00 -17.52 14.12
C ILE A 17 43.76 -18.20 13.52
N ASN A 18 43.90 -18.88 12.41
CA ASN A 18 42.78 -19.60 11.79
C ASN A 18 42.24 -20.71 12.69
N PHE A 19 43.10 -21.43 13.41
CA PHE A 19 42.67 -22.44 14.33
C PHE A 19 41.90 -21.84 15.53
N ILE A 20 42.35 -20.73 16.10
CA ILE A 20 41.64 -20.00 17.16
C ILE A 20 40.28 -19.52 16.69
N LEU A 21 40.21 -18.93 15.47
CA LEU A 21 38.94 -18.52 14.87
C LEU A 21 38.00 -19.70 14.64
N PHE A 22 38.52 -20.83 14.19
CA PHE A 22 37.71 -22.04 14.00
C PHE A 22 37.11 -22.53 15.31
N ILE A 23 37.91 -22.63 16.39
CA ILE A 23 37.44 -23.01 17.74
C ILE A 23 36.41 -22.01 18.25
N PHE A 24 36.64 -20.69 18.06
CA PHE A 24 35.70 -19.66 18.44
C PHE A 24 34.34 -19.83 17.70
N LEU A 25 34.36 -20.10 16.38
CA LEU A 25 33.17 -20.34 15.57
C LEU A 25 32.41 -21.60 16.02
N LEU A 26 33.14 -22.67 16.35
CA LEU A 26 32.53 -23.90 16.88
C LEU A 26 31.82 -23.64 18.23
N ILE A 27 32.49 -22.98 19.15
CA ILE A 27 31.90 -22.64 20.47
C ILE A 27 30.67 -21.74 20.28
N ARG A 28 30.78 -20.73 19.41
CA ARG A 28 29.66 -19.85 19.06
C ARG A 28 28.49 -20.64 18.46
N LYS A 29 28.74 -21.56 17.53
CA LYS A 29 27.72 -22.41 16.91
C LYS A 29 27.02 -23.29 17.95
N MET A 30 27.78 -23.92 18.84
CA MET A 30 27.22 -24.72 19.94
C MET A 30 26.36 -23.89 20.90
N TYR A 31 26.88 -22.72 21.31
CA TYR A 31 26.14 -21.77 22.15
C TYR A 31 24.82 -21.32 21.49
N MET A 32 24.88 -20.94 20.23
CA MET A 32 23.69 -20.54 19.47
C MET A 32 22.68 -21.67 19.34
N LYS A 33 23.12 -22.91 19.11
CA LYS A 33 22.23 -24.08 19.06
C LYS A 33 21.47 -24.29 20.38
N ILE A 34 22.20 -24.21 21.52
CA ILE A 34 21.58 -24.32 22.84
C ILE A 34 20.57 -23.19 23.07
N LEU A 35 20.92 -21.97 22.69
CA LEU A 35 20.06 -20.80 22.87
C LEU A 35 18.78 -20.88 22.00
N ILE A 36 18.89 -21.35 20.76
CA ILE A 36 17.76 -21.59 19.86
C ILE A 36 16.84 -22.69 20.44
N SER A 37 17.40 -23.84 20.82
CA SER A 37 16.61 -24.94 21.40
C SER A 37 15.88 -24.51 22.69
N LYS A 38 16.56 -23.74 23.55
CA LYS A 38 15.92 -23.18 24.74
C LYS A 38 14.81 -22.18 24.40
N LYS A 39 15.01 -21.37 23.36
CA LYS A 39 14.00 -20.43 22.86
C LYS A 39 12.77 -21.19 22.36
N GLU A 40 12.93 -22.19 21.50
CA GLU A 40 11.84 -23.01 20.95
C GLU A 40 11.05 -23.73 22.07
N TYR A 41 11.74 -24.27 23.06
CA TYR A 41 11.10 -24.88 24.23
C TYR A 41 10.24 -23.87 24.99
N LEU A 42 10.76 -22.65 25.23
CA LEU A 42 10.02 -21.60 25.92
C LEU A 42 8.84 -21.07 25.10
N GLU A 43 9.01 -20.94 23.78
CA GLU A 43 7.94 -20.55 22.85
C GLU A 43 6.79 -21.54 22.97
N LYS A 44 7.05 -22.83 22.78
CA LYS A 44 6.03 -23.87 22.90
C LYS A 44 5.34 -23.88 24.26
N LYS A 45 6.12 -23.81 25.36
CA LYS A 45 5.60 -23.78 26.71
C LYS A 45 4.65 -22.61 26.96
N TYR A 46 5.07 -21.39 26.58
CA TYR A 46 4.24 -20.20 26.80
C TYR A 46 3.06 -20.12 25.84
N GLU A 47 3.21 -20.62 24.63
CA GLU A 47 2.12 -20.73 23.66
C GLU A 47 0.98 -21.62 24.19
N GLU A 48 1.30 -22.80 24.67
CA GLU A 48 0.32 -23.71 25.30
C GLU A 48 -0.41 -23.04 26.48
N GLN A 49 0.30 -22.27 27.30
CA GLN A 49 -0.30 -21.55 28.42
C GLN A 49 -1.18 -20.38 28.00
N ILE A 50 -0.78 -19.60 26.97
CA ILE A 50 -1.57 -18.50 26.40
C ILE A 50 -2.84 -19.06 25.77
N LEU A 51 -2.72 -20.10 24.96
CA LEU A 51 -3.87 -20.74 24.31
C LEU A 51 -4.85 -21.34 25.32
N SER A 52 -4.35 -21.98 26.37
CA SER A 52 -5.20 -22.50 27.45
C SER A 52 -5.93 -21.38 28.22
N TYR A 53 -5.26 -20.25 28.47
CA TYR A 53 -5.89 -19.07 29.09
C TYR A 53 -7.03 -18.52 28.21
N ILE A 54 -6.78 -18.36 26.91
CA ILE A 54 -7.75 -17.82 25.95
C ILE A 54 -8.93 -18.79 25.75
N SER A 55 -8.67 -20.10 25.57
CA SER A 55 -9.70 -21.09 25.23
C SER A 55 -10.58 -21.46 26.44
N ASN A 56 -10.02 -21.54 27.63
CA ASN A 56 -10.71 -22.03 28.81
C ASN A 56 -11.13 -20.90 29.76
N HIS A 57 -10.78 -19.63 29.47
CA HIS A 57 -10.95 -18.50 30.37
C HIS A 57 -10.37 -18.75 31.77
N ASP A 58 -9.30 -19.55 31.82
CA ASP A 58 -8.69 -19.98 33.09
C ASP A 58 -7.78 -18.91 33.68
N LYS A 59 -8.38 -18.03 34.47
CA LYS A 59 -7.68 -16.96 35.19
C LYS A 59 -6.67 -17.44 36.24
N SER A 60 -6.62 -18.75 36.52
CA SER A 60 -5.63 -19.33 37.45
C SER A 60 -4.22 -19.44 36.86
N ILE A 61 -4.12 -19.35 35.51
CA ILE A 61 -2.84 -19.43 34.82
C ILE A 61 -2.07 -18.11 35.00
N ILE A 62 -1.06 -18.15 35.84
CA ILE A 62 -0.15 -17.03 36.08
C ILE A 62 1.22 -17.35 35.49
N ILE A 63 1.63 -16.63 34.45
CA ILE A 63 2.95 -16.74 33.84
C ILE A 63 3.86 -15.65 34.43
N ILE A 64 4.94 -16.02 35.05
CA ILE A 64 5.94 -15.10 35.58
C ILE A 64 7.29 -15.41 34.92
N PRO A 65 7.62 -14.76 33.80
CA PRO A 65 8.94 -14.89 33.17
C PRO A 65 10.01 -14.28 34.10
N ARG A 66 11.06 -15.05 34.39
CA ARG A 66 12.11 -14.65 35.37
C ARG A 66 13.40 -14.21 34.70
N THR A 67 13.78 -14.84 33.58
CA THR A 67 15.03 -14.54 32.88
C THR A 67 14.81 -13.57 31.74
N LYS A 68 15.87 -12.85 31.29
CA LYS A 68 15.80 -11.95 30.14
C LYS A 68 15.33 -12.66 28.85
N LEU A 69 15.67 -13.94 28.69
CA LEU A 69 15.23 -14.73 27.55
C LEU A 69 13.72 -15.04 27.64
N GLU A 70 13.25 -15.48 28.78
CA GLU A 70 11.84 -15.76 29.04
C GLU A 70 10.96 -14.51 28.82
N ILE A 71 11.37 -13.38 29.41
CA ILE A 71 10.65 -12.10 29.21
C ILE A 71 10.57 -11.72 27.71
N ARG A 72 11.66 -11.93 26.96
CA ARG A 72 11.70 -11.63 25.53
C ARG A 72 10.78 -12.57 24.75
N VAL A 73 10.86 -13.88 25.01
CA VAL A 73 10.05 -14.89 24.32
C VAL A 73 8.57 -14.67 24.60
N PHE A 74 8.20 -14.54 25.86
CA PHE A 74 6.82 -14.32 26.29
C PHE A 74 6.23 -13.06 25.69
N ARG A 75 6.94 -11.93 25.74
CA ARG A 75 6.51 -10.67 25.14
C ARG A 75 6.31 -10.78 23.62
N ASN A 76 7.23 -11.47 22.91
CA ASN A 76 7.09 -11.65 21.46
C ASN A 76 5.87 -12.49 21.10
N LEU A 77 5.58 -13.53 21.87
CA LEU A 77 4.36 -14.32 21.69
C LEU A 77 3.11 -13.47 21.92
N LEU A 78 3.07 -12.72 23.02
CA LEU A 78 1.94 -11.81 23.28
C LEU A 78 1.74 -10.79 22.14
N LEU A 79 2.82 -10.20 21.60
CA LEU A 79 2.74 -9.28 20.49
C LEU A 79 2.20 -9.94 19.21
N ASN A 80 2.68 -11.16 18.93
CA ASN A 80 2.20 -11.91 17.77
C ASN A 80 0.70 -12.20 17.88
N TYR A 81 0.25 -12.69 19.01
CA TYR A 81 -1.17 -12.97 19.23
C TYR A 81 -2.02 -11.69 19.26
N SER A 82 -1.54 -10.62 19.90
CA SER A 82 -2.26 -9.33 19.91
C SER A 82 -2.43 -8.71 18.52
N SER A 83 -1.53 -9.00 17.58
CA SER A 83 -1.65 -8.56 16.18
C SER A 83 -2.60 -9.41 15.34
N LEU A 84 -2.87 -10.66 15.75
CA LEU A 84 -3.72 -11.61 15.02
C LEU A 84 -5.14 -11.69 15.56
N LEU A 85 -5.34 -11.40 16.84
CA LEU A 85 -6.61 -11.52 17.52
C LEU A 85 -7.40 -10.21 17.46
N THR A 86 -8.72 -10.34 17.43
CA THR A 86 -9.69 -9.22 17.43
C THR A 86 -10.80 -9.47 18.45
N GLY A 87 -11.54 -8.43 18.82
CA GLY A 87 -12.71 -8.52 19.71
C GLY A 87 -12.35 -9.04 21.12
N GLU A 88 -13.26 -9.78 21.73
CA GLU A 88 -13.20 -10.28 23.12
C GLU A 88 -11.92 -11.09 23.39
N THR A 89 -11.46 -11.89 22.43
CA THR A 89 -10.25 -12.69 22.58
C THR A 89 -9.00 -11.82 22.71
N LYS A 90 -8.97 -10.68 22.03
CA LYS A 90 -7.89 -9.70 22.15
C LYS A 90 -7.93 -9.00 23.52
N GLU A 91 -9.10 -8.67 24.03
CA GLU A 91 -9.29 -8.07 25.34
C GLU A 91 -8.78 -9.02 26.44
N LEU A 92 -9.15 -10.31 26.36
CA LEU A 92 -8.63 -11.33 27.28
C LEU A 92 -7.11 -11.43 27.23
N LEU A 93 -6.50 -11.38 26.05
CA LEU A 93 -5.04 -11.38 25.91
C LEU A 93 -4.42 -10.13 26.51
N ASN A 94 -5.03 -8.97 26.33
CA ASN A 94 -4.57 -7.70 26.87
C ASN A 94 -4.64 -7.69 28.41
N ASP A 95 -5.72 -8.21 29.00
CA ASP A 95 -5.86 -8.40 30.44
C ASP A 95 -4.76 -9.33 30.99
N PHE A 96 -4.44 -10.40 30.26
CA PHE A 96 -3.36 -11.31 30.59
C PHE A 96 -1.99 -10.63 30.47
N ALA A 97 -1.82 -9.75 29.49
CA ALA A 97 -0.60 -8.99 29.22
C ALA A 97 -0.43 -7.76 30.14
N ALA A 98 -1.54 -7.22 30.68
CA ALA A 98 -1.58 -5.98 31.49
C ALA A 98 -0.95 -6.14 32.87
N LYS A 99 0.21 -6.82 32.96
CA LYS A 99 0.96 -6.93 34.21
C LYS A 99 1.89 -5.74 34.37
N ASP A 100 1.97 -5.21 35.58
CA ASP A 100 2.75 -4.02 35.97
C ASP A 100 4.16 -3.98 35.40
N SER A 101 4.81 -5.14 35.24
CA SER A 101 6.17 -5.25 34.71
C SER A 101 6.25 -4.88 33.21
N LEU A 102 5.24 -5.23 32.40
CA LEU A 102 5.21 -4.95 30.97
C LEU A 102 4.90 -3.46 30.71
N ILE A 103 3.92 -2.94 31.44
CA ILE A 103 3.56 -1.53 31.42
C ILE A 103 4.76 -0.67 31.82
N ALA A 104 5.46 -1.03 32.91
CA ALA A 104 6.67 -0.33 33.36
C ALA A 104 7.80 -0.37 32.31
N ASP A 105 8.02 -1.50 31.64
CA ASP A 105 9.03 -1.64 30.57
C ASP A 105 8.68 -0.76 29.35
N ILE A 106 7.42 -0.75 28.92
CA ILE A 106 6.95 0.09 27.82
C ILE A 106 7.10 1.58 28.16
N ARG A 107 6.67 1.98 29.36
CA ARG A 107 6.83 3.35 29.86
C ARG A 107 8.29 3.80 29.86
N LYS A 108 9.20 2.94 30.35
CA LYS A 108 10.65 3.21 30.34
C LYS A 108 11.19 3.38 28.91
N LYS A 109 10.69 2.63 27.94
CA LYS A 109 11.08 2.74 26.53
C LYS A 109 10.57 4.03 25.90
N LEU A 110 9.31 4.36 26.12
CA LEU A 110 8.67 5.59 25.60
C LEU A 110 9.37 6.84 26.13
N LEU A 111 9.79 6.85 27.38
CA LEU A 111 10.48 7.97 28.02
C LEU A 111 12.01 7.99 27.78
N SER A 112 12.56 7.00 27.09
CA SER A 112 14.00 6.92 26.78
C SER A 112 14.43 8.02 25.83
N ASN A 113 15.66 8.52 25.98
CA ASN A 113 16.28 9.43 25.01
C ASN A 113 16.70 8.71 23.71
N ASN A 114 16.74 7.37 23.69
CA ASN A 114 17.11 6.58 22.52
C ASN A 114 15.90 6.42 21.57
N PRO A 115 15.96 6.95 20.32
CA PRO A 115 14.85 6.87 19.35
C PRO A 115 14.40 5.43 19.08
N TRP A 116 15.34 4.49 18.99
CA TRP A 116 15.03 3.07 18.78
C TRP A 116 14.18 2.48 19.90
N LYS A 117 14.51 2.81 21.16
CA LYS A 117 13.69 2.37 22.30
C LYS A 117 12.31 2.99 22.29
N LYS A 118 12.20 4.29 21.94
CA LYS A 118 10.90 4.96 21.77
C LYS A 118 10.03 4.28 20.73
N ARG A 119 10.60 3.93 19.56
CA ARG A 119 9.88 3.22 18.49
C ARG A 119 9.34 1.87 18.97
N ILE A 120 10.18 1.08 19.68
CA ILE A 120 9.74 -0.19 20.26
C ILE A 120 8.61 0.03 21.28
N GLY A 121 8.74 1.04 22.15
CA GLY A 121 7.72 1.37 23.14
C GLY A 121 6.39 1.79 22.50
N ALA A 122 6.44 2.66 21.50
CA ALA A 122 5.25 3.11 20.76
C ALA A 122 4.57 1.93 20.03
N TYR A 123 5.33 1.10 19.31
CA TYR A 123 4.81 -0.11 18.68
C TYR A 123 4.10 -1.02 19.68
N GLN A 124 4.76 -1.30 20.82
CA GLN A 124 4.18 -2.18 21.84
C GLN A 124 2.91 -1.58 22.47
N ALA A 125 2.91 -0.29 22.77
CA ALA A 125 1.72 0.39 23.30
C ALA A 125 0.51 0.26 22.38
N GLY A 126 0.71 0.48 21.08
CA GLY A 126 -0.37 0.36 20.09
C GLY A 126 -0.84 -1.09 19.85
N GLU A 127 0.09 -2.08 19.80
CA GLU A 127 -0.30 -3.48 19.61
C GLU A 127 -1.08 -4.05 20.79
N PHE A 128 -0.67 -3.70 22.02
CA PHE A 128 -1.37 -4.14 23.23
C PHE A 128 -2.62 -3.33 23.56
N GLY A 129 -2.88 -2.21 22.89
CA GLY A 129 -4.04 -1.38 23.19
C GLY A 129 -4.00 -0.69 24.55
N PHE A 130 -2.80 -0.27 25.02
CA PHE A 130 -2.66 0.38 26.33
C PHE A 130 -2.91 1.89 26.24
N ASP A 131 -4.14 2.30 26.45
CA ASP A 131 -4.62 3.68 26.34
C ASP A 131 -3.90 4.65 27.28
N GLU A 132 -3.37 4.17 28.41
CA GLU A 132 -2.62 4.98 29.35
C GLU A 132 -1.39 5.66 28.75
N PHE A 133 -0.91 5.21 27.59
CA PHE A 133 0.23 5.80 26.90
C PHE A 133 -0.16 6.87 25.85
N SER A 134 -1.44 7.10 25.63
CA SER A 134 -1.94 8.04 24.58
C SER A 134 -1.35 9.44 24.74
N GLU A 135 -1.29 9.98 25.96
CA GLU A 135 -0.71 11.31 26.19
C GLU A 135 0.79 11.36 25.86
N ILE A 136 1.55 10.30 26.17
CA ILE A 136 2.98 10.23 25.85
C ILE A 136 3.16 10.15 24.36
N LEU A 137 2.35 9.34 23.67
CA LEU A 137 2.38 9.17 22.22
C LEU A 137 1.99 10.48 21.51
N LEU A 138 0.96 11.20 21.97
CA LEU A 138 0.57 12.50 21.44
C LEU A 138 1.72 13.54 21.54
N LYS A 139 2.47 13.54 22.63
CA LYS A 139 3.67 14.38 22.78
C LYS A 139 4.77 13.97 21.79
N GLN A 140 4.88 12.67 21.48
CA GLN A 140 5.88 12.15 20.53
C GLN A 140 5.56 12.47 19.06
N LEU A 141 4.32 12.80 18.69
CA LEU A 141 4.00 13.28 17.34
C LEU A 141 4.76 14.55 16.94
N LYS A 142 5.27 15.32 17.90
CA LYS A 142 6.08 16.52 17.65
C LYS A 142 7.53 16.20 17.24
N THR A 143 7.90 14.91 17.15
CA THR A 143 9.25 14.49 16.74
C THR A 143 9.58 14.88 15.31
N SER A 144 10.86 15.18 15.04
CA SER A 144 11.40 15.32 13.66
C SER A 144 11.83 13.99 13.04
N ASP A 145 11.93 12.91 13.83
CA ASP A 145 12.25 11.56 13.37
C ASP A 145 11.03 10.96 12.64
N LYS A 146 11.11 10.85 11.32
CA LYS A 146 10.01 10.38 10.46
C LYS A 146 9.54 8.97 10.79
N GLU A 147 10.46 8.08 11.15
CA GLU A 147 10.12 6.69 11.49
C GLU A 147 9.42 6.60 12.85
N LEU A 148 9.92 7.36 13.84
CA LEU A 148 9.25 7.47 15.14
C LEU A 148 7.86 8.10 14.99
N PHE A 149 7.73 9.13 14.14
CA PHE A 149 6.44 9.75 13.83
C PHE A 149 5.45 8.73 13.26
N TYR A 150 5.86 7.94 12.27
CA TYR A 150 5.02 6.91 11.65
C TYR A 150 4.57 5.84 12.68
N ILE A 151 5.51 5.29 13.45
CA ILE A 151 5.19 4.26 14.45
C ILE A 151 4.28 4.82 15.55
N THR A 152 4.52 6.06 15.99
CA THR A 152 3.70 6.74 17.00
C THR A 152 2.28 7.01 16.46
N SER A 153 2.16 7.46 15.22
CA SER A 153 0.88 7.66 14.53
C SER A 153 0.08 6.37 14.45
N ARG A 154 0.74 5.29 14.01
CA ARG A 154 0.12 3.96 13.93
C ARG A 154 -0.34 3.47 15.30
N ALA A 155 0.45 3.69 16.34
CA ALA A 155 0.08 3.32 17.70
C ALA A 155 -1.16 4.09 18.18
N LEU A 156 -1.20 5.40 17.99
CA LEU A 156 -2.36 6.22 18.36
C LEU A 156 -3.64 5.81 17.62
N ILE A 157 -3.52 5.55 16.32
CA ILE A 157 -4.68 5.10 15.52
C ILE A 157 -5.19 3.75 16.02
N LYS A 158 -4.30 2.81 16.38
CA LYS A 158 -4.70 1.54 16.97
C LYS A 158 -5.35 1.67 18.34
N LEU A 159 -5.03 2.72 19.10
CA LEU A 159 -5.61 2.99 20.40
C LEU A 159 -7.00 3.64 20.32
N GLY A 160 -7.21 4.54 19.38
CA GLY A 160 -8.47 5.30 19.36
C GLY A 160 -8.90 5.81 17.98
N GLY A 161 -8.52 5.13 16.88
CA GLY A 161 -9.04 5.32 15.53
C GLY A 161 -9.35 6.77 15.17
N LYS A 162 -10.62 7.05 14.99
CA LYS A 162 -11.16 8.37 14.66
C LYS A 162 -10.72 9.48 15.61
N LEU A 163 -10.52 9.18 16.90
CA LEU A 163 -10.13 10.17 17.92
C LEU A 163 -8.79 10.84 17.59
N TYR A 164 -7.85 10.09 16.99
CA TYR A 164 -6.49 10.57 16.77
C TYR A 164 -6.16 10.85 15.31
N ILE A 165 -6.95 10.33 14.33
CA ILE A 165 -6.62 10.43 12.91
C ILE A 165 -6.51 11.88 12.43
N LYS A 166 -7.37 12.78 12.92
CA LYS A 166 -7.29 14.21 12.58
C LYS A 166 -5.93 14.80 12.93
N GLN A 167 -5.49 14.61 14.18
CA GLN A 167 -4.21 15.14 14.64
C GLN A 167 -3.03 14.54 13.86
N VAL A 168 -3.09 13.24 13.56
CA VAL A 168 -2.07 12.56 12.77
C VAL A 168 -2.00 13.14 11.37
N LEU A 169 -3.12 13.30 10.66
CA LEU A 169 -3.20 13.84 9.30
C LEU A 169 -2.60 15.26 9.24
N TYR A 170 -3.09 16.15 10.09
CA TYR A 170 -2.64 17.54 10.08
C TYR A 170 -1.16 17.68 10.44
N GLN A 171 -0.66 16.89 11.40
CA GLN A 171 0.74 16.92 11.77
C GLN A 171 1.64 16.30 10.69
N ALA A 172 1.18 15.25 10.00
CA ALA A 172 1.89 14.62 8.90
C ALA A 172 2.09 15.59 7.72
N VAL A 173 1.05 16.36 7.39
CA VAL A 173 1.04 17.31 6.28
C VAL A 173 1.82 18.58 6.61
N LYS A 174 1.62 19.16 7.80
CA LYS A 174 2.22 20.44 8.22
C LYS A 174 3.74 20.48 8.09
N GLU A 175 4.41 19.37 8.37
CA GLU A 175 5.87 19.31 8.40
C GLU A 175 6.43 18.32 7.34
N ALA A 176 5.61 17.88 6.38
CA ALA A 176 5.96 16.85 5.39
C ALA A 176 6.66 15.63 6.02
N LYS A 177 6.15 15.21 7.17
CA LYS A 177 6.74 14.13 7.97
C LYS A 177 6.52 12.76 7.39
N MET A 178 5.50 12.60 6.53
CA MET A 178 5.09 11.31 6.03
C MET A 178 4.74 11.38 4.54
N GLU A 179 5.10 10.34 3.81
CA GLU A 179 4.69 10.17 2.42
C GLU A 179 3.19 9.81 2.35
N LYS A 180 2.54 10.21 1.27
CA LYS A 180 1.10 9.99 1.04
C LYS A 180 0.69 8.53 1.25
N ASN A 181 1.42 7.58 0.68
CA ASN A 181 1.06 6.16 0.80
C ASN A 181 1.05 5.68 2.25
N ASN A 182 1.99 6.15 3.07
CA ASN A 182 2.01 5.82 4.49
C ASN A 182 0.81 6.41 5.24
N ILE A 183 0.36 7.62 4.85
CA ILE A 183 -0.85 8.23 5.42
C ILE A 183 -2.08 7.40 5.06
N LEU A 184 -2.23 7.01 3.78
CA LEU A 184 -3.33 6.16 3.32
C LEU A 184 -3.37 4.83 4.07
N THR A 185 -2.22 4.16 4.23
CA THR A 185 -2.13 2.91 5.02
C THR A 185 -2.52 3.10 6.49
N LEU A 186 -2.23 4.25 7.09
CA LEU A 186 -2.68 4.54 8.45
C LEU A 186 -4.19 4.75 8.54
N VAL A 187 -4.77 5.40 7.53
CA VAL A 187 -6.23 5.63 7.48
C VAL A 187 -6.98 4.31 7.31
N GLU A 188 -6.43 3.33 6.61
CA GLU A 188 -7.02 1.99 6.48
C GLU A 188 -7.22 1.27 7.84
N LEU A 189 -6.46 1.66 8.86
CA LEU A 189 -6.62 1.12 10.22
C LEU A 189 -7.79 1.73 10.99
N VAL A 190 -8.39 2.81 10.49
CA VAL A 190 -9.55 3.46 11.11
C VAL A 190 -10.82 2.85 10.54
N GLU A 191 -11.58 2.14 11.34
CA GLU A 191 -12.82 1.48 10.90
C GLU A 191 -14.02 2.44 10.93
N GLU A 192 -13.98 3.47 11.77
CA GLU A 192 -15.06 4.43 11.94
C GLU A 192 -15.22 5.36 10.74
N ASP A 193 -16.39 5.93 10.62
CA ASP A 193 -16.69 7.00 9.67
C ASP A 193 -15.88 8.27 10.03
N ILE A 194 -15.15 8.78 9.03
CA ILE A 194 -14.31 9.98 9.15
C ILE A 194 -14.70 11.09 8.17
N ASN A 195 -15.91 11.05 7.62
CA ASN A 195 -16.41 12.05 6.66
C ASN A 195 -16.23 13.47 7.17
N ASP A 196 -16.61 13.73 8.43
CA ASP A 196 -16.47 15.02 9.09
C ASP A 196 -15.03 15.55 9.11
N ILE A 197 -14.06 14.66 9.29
CA ILE A 197 -12.63 15.02 9.28
C ILE A 197 -12.16 15.31 7.86
N LEU A 198 -12.64 14.55 6.89
CA LEU A 198 -12.29 14.76 5.48
C LEU A 198 -12.92 16.03 4.93
N ASP A 199 -14.18 16.31 5.26
CA ASP A 199 -14.86 17.56 4.88
C ASP A 199 -14.11 18.78 5.40
N GLU A 200 -13.67 18.74 6.66
CA GLU A 200 -12.83 19.80 7.21
C GLU A 200 -11.50 19.91 6.44
N ALA A 201 -10.83 18.79 6.17
CA ALA A 201 -9.58 18.77 5.40
C ALA A 201 -9.74 19.36 4.00
N MET A 202 -10.90 19.18 3.36
CA MET A 202 -11.19 19.74 2.02
C MET A 202 -11.42 21.25 2.03
N THR A 203 -11.70 21.86 3.17
CA THR A 203 -11.87 23.32 3.30
C THR A 203 -10.54 24.04 3.55
N GLU A 204 -9.47 23.32 3.87
CA GLU A 204 -8.14 23.87 4.08
C GLU A 204 -7.48 24.30 2.75
N ASP A 205 -6.74 25.41 2.77
CA ASP A 205 -5.92 25.85 1.63
C ASP A 205 -4.59 25.06 1.58
N ASN A 206 -4.70 23.74 1.41
CA ASN A 206 -3.56 22.84 1.36
C ASN A 206 -3.75 21.75 0.31
N ALA A 207 -3.13 21.90 -0.86
CA ALA A 207 -3.27 20.99 -1.99
C ALA A 207 -2.88 19.54 -1.65
N PHE A 208 -1.88 19.31 -0.81
CA PHE A 208 -1.44 17.97 -0.42
C PHE A 208 -2.48 17.29 0.48
N LEU A 209 -3.04 18.03 1.44
CA LEU A 209 -4.11 17.53 2.31
C LEU A 209 -5.38 17.23 1.52
N ASN A 210 -5.78 18.15 0.61
CA ASN A 210 -6.95 17.97 -0.25
C ASN A 210 -6.80 16.72 -1.17
N ALA A 211 -5.59 16.52 -1.74
CA ALA A 211 -5.32 15.34 -2.56
C ALA A 211 -5.40 14.03 -1.74
N ILE A 212 -4.93 14.03 -0.50
CA ILE A 212 -5.06 12.88 0.41
C ILE A 212 -6.54 12.62 0.74
N ALA A 213 -7.29 13.66 1.12
CA ALA A 213 -8.69 13.53 1.48
C ALA A 213 -9.52 12.98 0.30
N LEU A 214 -9.29 13.46 -0.92
CA LEU A 214 -9.94 12.94 -2.13
C LEU A 214 -9.64 11.44 -2.36
N GLU A 215 -8.38 11.02 -2.22
CA GLU A 215 -8.03 9.61 -2.38
C GLU A 215 -8.69 8.73 -1.30
N ILE A 216 -8.80 9.22 -0.06
CA ILE A 216 -9.51 8.51 1.02
C ILE A 216 -11.01 8.43 0.72
N TYR A 217 -11.65 9.51 0.26
CA TYR A 217 -13.03 9.51 -0.17
C TYR A 217 -13.30 8.42 -1.22
N GLY A 218 -12.47 8.36 -2.25
CA GLY A 218 -12.58 7.35 -3.30
C GLY A 218 -12.39 5.92 -2.78
N GLN A 219 -11.35 5.69 -1.95
CA GLN A 219 -11.07 4.35 -1.39
C GLN A 219 -12.20 3.85 -0.48
N ARG A 220 -12.79 4.74 0.30
CA ARG A 220 -13.93 4.41 1.19
C ARG A 220 -15.29 4.45 0.52
N GLN A 221 -15.32 4.88 -0.76
CA GLN A 221 -16.55 5.01 -1.54
C GLN A 221 -17.62 5.88 -0.84
N TYR A 222 -17.19 6.93 -0.18
CA TYR A 222 -18.09 7.88 0.44
C TYR A 222 -18.79 8.72 -0.63
N MET A 223 -20.11 8.83 -0.56
CA MET A 223 -20.90 9.53 -1.59
C MET A 223 -20.61 11.03 -1.67
N GLU A 224 -20.13 11.63 -0.61
CA GLU A 224 -19.66 13.02 -0.53
C GLU A 224 -18.48 13.29 -1.48
N ALA A 225 -17.76 12.25 -1.88
CA ALA A 225 -16.70 12.33 -2.88
C ALA A 225 -17.17 13.00 -4.17
N VAL A 226 -18.40 12.74 -4.62
CA VAL A 226 -18.93 13.29 -5.88
C VAL A 226 -18.92 14.82 -5.84
N PHE A 227 -19.40 15.41 -4.74
CA PHE A 227 -19.39 16.85 -4.53
C PHE A 227 -17.96 17.42 -4.55
N TRP A 228 -17.05 16.78 -3.81
CA TRP A 228 -15.67 17.26 -3.72
C TRP A 228 -14.88 17.06 -5.00
N ILE A 229 -15.11 15.97 -5.74
CA ILE A 229 -14.51 15.75 -7.06
C ILE A 229 -14.97 16.84 -8.02
N ASP A 230 -16.27 17.13 -8.08
CA ASP A 230 -16.81 18.17 -8.96
C ASP A 230 -16.18 19.54 -8.67
N LYS A 231 -16.02 19.87 -7.40
CA LYS A 231 -15.41 21.14 -6.97
C LYS A 231 -13.90 21.21 -7.27
N MET A 232 -13.18 20.09 -7.12
CA MET A 232 -11.72 20.04 -7.14
C MET A 232 -11.11 19.60 -8.48
N ILE A 233 -11.91 19.08 -9.40
CA ILE A 233 -11.43 18.61 -10.71
C ILE A 233 -10.77 19.71 -11.55
N SER A 234 -11.13 20.97 -11.31
CA SER A 234 -10.55 22.16 -11.95
C SER A 234 -9.55 22.90 -11.08
N SER A 235 -9.01 22.26 -10.04
CA SER A 235 -8.00 22.84 -9.14
C SER A 235 -6.77 23.34 -9.89
N PRO A 236 -6.13 24.45 -9.50
CA PRO A 236 -4.86 24.89 -10.08
C PRO A 236 -3.72 23.89 -9.84
N TYR A 237 -3.83 23.05 -8.81
CA TYR A 237 -2.81 22.06 -8.43
C TYR A 237 -3.05 20.71 -9.13
N LYS A 238 -2.07 20.26 -9.92
CA LYS A 238 -2.17 19.00 -10.66
C LYS A 238 -2.41 17.78 -9.75
N GLU A 239 -1.80 17.77 -8.56
CA GLU A 239 -1.93 16.69 -7.58
C GLU A 239 -3.38 16.54 -7.13
N VAL A 240 -4.11 17.64 -6.99
CA VAL A 240 -5.54 17.64 -6.60
C VAL A 240 -6.40 17.15 -7.77
N ARG A 241 -6.12 17.59 -9.01
CA ARG A 241 -6.84 17.09 -10.20
C ARG A 241 -6.63 15.59 -10.40
N ILE A 242 -5.38 15.10 -10.20
CA ILE A 242 -5.07 13.66 -10.24
C ILE A 242 -5.82 12.90 -9.14
N ALA A 243 -5.84 13.42 -7.92
CA ALA A 243 -6.56 12.80 -6.81
C ALA A 243 -8.07 12.75 -7.06
N SER A 244 -8.65 13.81 -7.66
CA SER A 244 -10.05 13.82 -8.09
C SER A 244 -10.35 12.71 -9.12
N LEU A 245 -9.48 12.52 -10.12
CA LEU A 245 -9.62 11.45 -11.10
C LEU A 245 -9.48 10.05 -10.49
N LYS A 246 -8.56 9.87 -9.54
CA LYS A 246 -8.41 8.60 -8.81
C LYS A 246 -9.62 8.29 -7.94
N ALA A 247 -10.16 9.30 -7.26
CA ALA A 247 -11.37 9.15 -6.48
C ALA A 247 -12.55 8.78 -7.38
N ALA A 248 -12.72 9.46 -8.52
CA ALA A 248 -13.73 9.15 -9.51
C ALA A 248 -13.58 7.72 -10.08
N GLU A 249 -12.34 7.29 -10.38
CA GLU A 249 -12.05 5.93 -10.85
C GLU A 249 -12.44 4.88 -9.78
N ALA A 250 -12.11 5.13 -8.51
CA ALA A 250 -12.43 4.21 -7.40
C ALA A 250 -13.94 4.09 -7.17
N MET A 251 -14.67 5.17 -7.30
CA MET A 251 -16.14 5.19 -7.15
C MET A 251 -16.86 4.58 -8.34
N GLY A 252 -16.25 4.55 -9.53
CA GLY A 252 -16.84 3.96 -10.74
C GLY A 252 -17.72 4.92 -11.52
N ASP A 253 -18.79 4.39 -12.13
CA ASP A 253 -19.74 5.18 -12.95
C ASP A 253 -20.75 5.90 -12.04
N ILE A 254 -20.31 7.04 -11.53
CA ILE A 254 -21.11 7.92 -10.68
C ILE A 254 -21.25 9.29 -11.35
N GLY A 255 -22.45 9.72 -11.55
CA GLY A 255 -22.74 11.05 -12.03
C GLY A 255 -23.56 11.09 -13.31
N ASP A 256 -24.08 12.27 -13.59
CA ASP A 256 -24.79 12.56 -14.80
C ASP A 256 -23.86 12.93 -15.97
N ASN A 257 -24.42 13.19 -17.11
CA ASN A 257 -23.66 13.57 -18.32
C ASN A 257 -22.90 14.89 -18.14
N GLU A 258 -23.38 15.81 -17.30
CA GLU A 258 -22.72 17.09 -17.06
C GLU A 258 -21.43 16.88 -16.27
N TYR A 259 -21.48 16.09 -15.22
CA TYR A 259 -20.33 15.70 -14.41
C TYR A 259 -19.25 14.99 -15.26
N ILE A 260 -19.65 14.02 -16.09
CA ILE A 260 -18.74 13.30 -16.99
C ILE A 260 -18.12 14.27 -18.03
N ASN A 261 -18.88 15.18 -18.61
CA ASN A 261 -18.36 16.16 -19.57
C ASN A 261 -17.35 17.12 -18.94
N LYS A 262 -17.55 17.52 -17.66
CA LYS A 262 -16.60 18.34 -16.91
C LYS A 262 -15.28 17.59 -16.72
N ILE A 263 -15.33 16.31 -16.37
CA ILE A 263 -14.12 15.48 -16.24
C ILE A 263 -13.44 15.30 -17.59
N LEU A 264 -14.20 15.08 -18.67
CA LEU A 264 -13.69 14.93 -20.03
C LEU A 264 -12.91 16.16 -20.53
N SER A 265 -13.21 17.36 -20.02
CA SER A 265 -12.45 18.57 -20.38
C SER A 265 -10.97 18.51 -20.02
N LEU A 266 -10.58 17.58 -19.14
CA LEU A 266 -9.19 17.34 -18.77
C LEU A 266 -8.39 16.60 -19.87
N ASP A 267 -8.99 16.22 -21.00
CA ASP A 267 -8.25 15.67 -22.16
C ASP A 267 -7.32 16.70 -22.80
N PHE A 268 -7.53 17.99 -22.52
CA PHE A 268 -6.66 19.12 -22.90
C PHE A 268 -5.84 19.67 -21.73
N ASP A 269 -5.76 18.98 -20.59
CA ASP A 269 -4.96 19.45 -19.44
C ASP A 269 -3.50 19.62 -19.85
N GLN A 270 -2.82 20.65 -19.33
CA GLN A 270 -1.42 20.91 -19.63
C GLN A 270 -0.50 19.78 -19.14
N GLU A 271 -0.84 19.16 -18.00
CA GLU A 271 -0.06 18.11 -17.37
C GLU A 271 -0.43 16.73 -17.94
N TRP A 272 0.54 16.07 -18.52
CA TRP A 272 0.32 14.74 -19.12
C TRP A 272 -0.11 13.68 -18.10
N GLU A 273 0.32 13.80 -16.85
CA GLU A 273 -0.10 12.92 -15.76
C GLU A 273 -1.60 12.98 -15.55
N VAL A 274 -2.20 14.19 -15.57
CA VAL A 274 -3.64 14.38 -15.46
C VAL A 274 -4.35 13.68 -16.61
N ARG A 275 -3.90 13.90 -17.86
CA ARG A 275 -4.46 13.23 -19.03
C ARG A 275 -4.32 11.70 -18.97
N ALA A 276 -3.21 11.20 -18.40
CA ALA A 276 -3.01 9.76 -18.23
C ALA A 276 -3.97 9.14 -17.19
N PHE A 277 -4.27 9.85 -16.11
CA PHE A 277 -5.28 9.43 -15.13
C PHE A 277 -6.70 9.58 -15.66
N LEU A 278 -6.97 10.61 -16.46
CA LEU A 278 -8.25 10.71 -17.19
C LEU A 278 -8.48 9.48 -18.07
N ALA A 279 -7.47 9.06 -18.83
CA ALA A 279 -7.59 7.86 -19.66
C ALA A 279 -7.95 6.61 -18.83
N LYS A 280 -7.39 6.46 -17.63
CA LYS A 280 -7.74 5.36 -16.71
C LYS A 280 -9.16 5.46 -16.17
N PHE A 281 -9.59 6.65 -15.76
CA PHE A 281 -10.96 6.89 -15.32
C PHE A 281 -11.98 6.53 -16.41
N LEU A 282 -11.73 6.97 -17.65
CA LEU A 282 -12.64 6.74 -18.79
C LEU A 282 -12.85 5.26 -19.11
N LYS A 283 -11.98 4.36 -18.66
CA LYS A 283 -12.19 2.91 -18.70
C LYS A 283 -13.49 2.47 -18.01
N LYS A 284 -13.86 3.15 -16.94
CA LYS A 284 -15.06 2.84 -16.13
C LYS A 284 -16.33 3.46 -16.73
N VAL A 285 -16.22 4.51 -17.55
CA VAL A 285 -17.34 5.27 -18.12
C VAL A 285 -17.65 4.79 -19.54
N LYS A 286 -18.76 4.07 -19.72
CA LYS A 286 -19.13 3.43 -21.00
C LYS A 286 -20.08 4.29 -21.84
N THR A 287 -19.70 5.53 -22.13
CA THR A 287 -20.46 6.47 -22.97
C THR A 287 -19.77 6.71 -24.31
N ASP A 288 -20.50 7.23 -25.31
CA ASP A 288 -19.89 7.59 -26.58
C ASP A 288 -18.87 8.73 -26.41
N ASN A 289 -19.14 9.68 -25.51
CA ASN A 289 -18.22 10.77 -25.19
C ASN A 289 -16.90 10.27 -24.58
N SER A 290 -16.95 9.24 -23.74
CA SER A 290 -15.74 8.64 -23.18
C SER A 290 -14.90 7.94 -24.25
N VAL A 291 -15.52 7.24 -25.19
CA VAL A 291 -14.83 6.61 -26.32
C VAL A 291 -14.15 7.67 -27.19
N GLU A 292 -14.84 8.75 -27.53
CA GLU A 292 -14.25 9.85 -28.30
C GLU A 292 -13.13 10.57 -27.57
N GLY A 293 -13.26 10.77 -26.26
CA GLY A 293 -12.16 11.26 -25.39
C GLY A 293 -10.94 10.35 -25.44
N LEU A 294 -11.13 9.05 -25.32
CA LEU A 294 -10.04 8.06 -25.40
C LEU A 294 -9.39 8.04 -26.79
N LYS A 295 -10.17 8.21 -27.89
CA LYS A 295 -9.63 8.34 -29.26
C LYS A 295 -8.73 9.57 -29.41
N ARG A 296 -9.08 10.71 -28.77
CA ARG A 296 -8.21 11.88 -28.75
C ARG A 296 -6.93 11.60 -27.96
N LEU A 297 -7.04 11.00 -26.78
CA LEU A 297 -5.90 10.65 -25.92
C LEU A 297 -4.97 9.59 -26.56
N MET A 298 -5.45 8.78 -27.49
CA MET A 298 -4.60 7.88 -28.29
C MET A 298 -3.62 8.64 -29.22
N LYS A 299 -3.87 9.91 -29.50
CA LYS A 299 -3.01 10.80 -30.30
C LYS A 299 -2.17 11.74 -29.43
N ASP A 300 -2.15 11.55 -28.11
CA ASP A 300 -1.38 12.39 -27.18
C ASP A 300 0.12 12.34 -27.48
N MET A 301 0.82 13.43 -27.22
CA MET A 301 2.28 13.48 -27.37
C MET A 301 3.00 12.54 -26.38
N ASN A 302 2.43 12.33 -25.20
CA ASN A 302 3.03 11.49 -24.15
C ASN A 302 2.65 10.01 -24.33
N TRP A 303 3.66 9.15 -24.30
CA TRP A 303 3.48 7.70 -24.45
C TRP A 303 2.58 7.07 -23.38
N PHE A 304 2.69 7.48 -22.11
CA PHE A 304 1.87 6.93 -21.03
C PHE A 304 0.39 7.24 -21.22
N VAL A 305 0.06 8.43 -21.76
CA VAL A 305 -1.33 8.81 -22.06
C VAL A 305 -1.89 7.89 -23.14
N ARG A 306 -1.16 7.72 -24.26
CA ARG A 306 -1.56 6.82 -25.36
C ARG A 306 -1.72 5.37 -24.87
N TYR A 307 -0.78 4.89 -24.04
CA TYR A 307 -0.81 3.55 -23.50
C TYR A 307 -2.08 3.32 -22.64
N ASN A 308 -2.38 4.24 -21.72
CA ASN A 308 -3.57 4.14 -20.87
C ASN A 308 -4.86 4.25 -21.70
N ALA A 309 -4.91 5.16 -22.67
CA ALA A 309 -6.08 5.32 -23.55
C ALA A 309 -6.35 4.05 -24.36
N ALA A 310 -5.31 3.43 -24.91
CA ALA A 310 -5.44 2.19 -25.68
C ALA A 310 -5.98 1.03 -24.83
N ASN A 311 -5.41 0.83 -23.62
CA ASN A 311 -5.91 -0.20 -22.71
C ASN A 311 -7.36 0.08 -22.27
N SER A 312 -7.69 1.34 -22.04
CA SER A 312 -9.05 1.73 -21.65
C SER A 312 -10.05 1.51 -22.77
N LEU A 313 -9.70 1.79 -24.04
CA LEU A 313 -10.54 1.47 -25.20
C LEU A 313 -10.79 -0.04 -25.33
N ALA A 314 -9.76 -0.87 -25.15
CA ALA A 314 -9.92 -2.32 -25.21
C ALA A 314 -10.94 -2.85 -24.18
N GLU A 315 -11.03 -2.20 -23.01
CA GLU A 315 -11.96 -2.58 -21.95
C GLU A 315 -13.37 -1.95 -22.06
N GLN A 316 -13.59 -1.03 -23.05
CA GLN A 316 -14.89 -0.44 -23.35
C GLN A 316 -15.86 -1.38 -24.11
N GLY A 317 -15.45 -2.64 -24.33
CA GLY A 317 -16.24 -3.63 -25.05
C GLY A 317 -16.38 -3.29 -26.54
N GLU A 318 -17.55 -3.58 -27.13
CA GLU A 318 -17.77 -3.42 -28.58
C GLU A 318 -17.50 -2.00 -29.11
N LYS A 319 -17.92 -0.97 -28.34
CA LYS A 319 -17.69 0.43 -28.72
C LYS A 319 -16.20 0.77 -28.77
N GLY A 320 -15.44 0.29 -27.79
CA GLY A 320 -14.00 0.52 -27.74
C GLY A 320 -13.25 -0.21 -28.86
N ILE A 321 -13.66 -1.44 -29.19
CA ILE A 321 -13.10 -2.18 -30.32
C ILE A 321 -13.38 -1.52 -31.64
N LYS A 322 -14.61 -1.05 -31.87
CA LYS A 322 -14.95 -0.25 -33.05
C LYS A 322 -14.03 0.98 -33.17
N ALA A 323 -13.82 1.69 -32.06
CA ALA A 323 -12.93 2.84 -32.01
C ALA A 323 -11.47 2.49 -32.35
N LEU A 324 -10.95 1.37 -31.84
CA LEU A 324 -9.61 0.87 -32.17
C LEU A 324 -9.50 0.51 -33.67
N ILE A 325 -10.53 -0.10 -34.26
CA ILE A 325 -10.57 -0.40 -35.69
C ILE A 325 -10.57 0.89 -36.53
N ASP A 326 -11.33 1.91 -36.13
CA ASP A 326 -11.32 3.21 -36.80
C ASP A 326 -9.93 3.86 -36.74
N LEU A 327 -9.23 3.71 -35.63
CA LEU A 327 -7.87 4.23 -35.42
C LEU A 327 -6.81 3.52 -36.30
N LEU A 328 -7.07 2.33 -36.84
CA LEU A 328 -6.17 1.70 -37.81
C LEU A 328 -6.00 2.55 -39.09
N ASN A 329 -6.96 3.41 -39.42
CA ASN A 329 -6.90 4.34 -40.55
C ASN A 329 -6.49 5.77 -40.15
N SER A 330 -6.01 5.96 -38.91
CA SER A 330 -5.57 7.26 -38.41
C SER A 330 -4.34 7.76 -39.18
N GLU A 331 -4.24 9.04 -39.46
CA GLU A 331 -3.02 9.67 -39.98
C GLU A 331 -1.88 9.63 -38.94
N ASP A 332 -2.22 9.62 -37.63
CA ASP A 332 -1.24 9.50 -36.56
C ASP A 332 -0.68 8.07 -36.48
N LYS A 333 0.62 7.95 -36.78
CA LYS A 333 1.30 6.66 -36.82
C LYS A 333 1.26 5.93 -35.45
N PHE A 334 1.45 6.66 -34.37
CA PHE A 334 1.48 6.04 -33.01
C PHE A 334 0.10 5.51 -32.62
N ALA A 335 -0.96 6.25 -32.94
CA ALA A 335 -2.33 5.80 -32.70
C ALA A 335 -2.65 4.53 -33.51
N ARG A 336 -2.23 4.49 -34.80
CA ARG A 336 -2.39 3.29 -35.66
C ARG A 336 -1.67 2.09 -35.09
N ASP A 337 -0.35 2.23 -34.81
CA ASP A 337 0.48 1.13 -34.35
C ASP A 337 -0.03 0.57 -33.01
N LYS A 338 -0.44 1.46 -32.10
CA LYS A 338 -0.98 1.04 -30.82
C LYS A 338 -2.38 0.41 -30.93
N ALA A 339 -3.24 0.92 -31.78
CA ALA A 339 -4.54 0.30 -32.05
C ALA A 339 -4.36 -1.12 -32.62
N LYS A 340 -3.41 -1.30 -33.55
CA LYS A 340 -3.08 -2.61 -34.11
C LYS A 340 -2.59 -3.59 -33.03
N GLU A 341 -1.67 -3.16 -32.17
CA GLU A 341 -1.16 -3.96 -31.05
C GLU A 341 -2.30 -4.41 -30.13
N MET A 342 -3.21 -3.50 -29.77
CA MET A 342 -4.32 -3.81 -28.87
C MET A 342 -5.32 -4.79 -29.50
N ILE A 343 -5.67 -4.60 -30.78
CA ILE A 343 -6.56 -5.51 -31.49
C ILE A 343 -5.93 -6.91 -31.59
N GLN A 344 -4.63 -7.00 -31.91
CA GLN A 344 -3.92 -8.28 -31.96
C GLN A 344 -3.93 -8.99 -30.60
N LYS A 345 -3.72 -8.24 -29.52
CA LYS A 345 -3.78 -8.76 -28.15
C LYS A 345 -5.16 -9.29 -27.80
N GLU A 346 -6.23 -8.56 -28.11
CA GLU A 346 -7.61 -8.97 -27.84
C GLU A 346 -8.02 -10.21 -28.67
N ILE A 347 -7.58 -10.29 -29.95
CA ILE A 347 -7.80 -11.49 -30.79
C ILE A 347 -7.12 -12.72 -30.19
N LEU A 348 -5.88 -12.59 -29.71
CA LEU A 348 -5.14 -13.70 -29.10
C LEU A 348 -5.77 -14.19 -27.79
N PHE A 349 -6.46 -13.31 -27.04
CA PHE A 349 -7.12 -13.67 -25.79
C PHE A 349 -8.55 -14.22 -25.96
N HIS A 350 -9.06 -14.37 -27.18
CA HIS A 350 -10.33 -15.06 -27.53
C HIS A 350 -11.64 -14.54 -26.91
N LYS A 351 -11.60 -13.59 -26.01
CA LYS A 351 -12.77 -13.23 -25.19
C LYS A 351 -13.81 -12.38 -25.93
N LEU A 352 -13.37 -11.47 -26.79
CA LEU A 352 -14.26 -10.52 -27.52
C LEU A 352 -14.49 -10.90 -28.99
N PHE A 353 -13.58 -11.66 -29.59
CA PHE A 353 -13.65 -12.00 -31.02
C PHE A 353 -14.86 -12.90 -31.36
N ASN A 354 -15.30 -13.73 -30.43
CA ASN A 354 -16.48 -14.59 -30.64
C ASN A 354 -17.80 -13.86 -30.49
N ASP A 355 -17.82 -12.73 -29.76
CA ASP A 355 -19.02 -11.91 -29.52
C ASP A 355 -19.20 -10.78 -30.53
N LEU A 356 -18.22 -10.57 -31.43
CA LEU A 356 -18.31 -9.54 -32.47
C LEU A 356 -19.23 -9.94 -33.63
N GLU A 357 -20.05 -9.01 -34.12
CA GLU A 357 -20.84 -9.20 -35.35
C GLU A 357 -19.95 -9.58 -36.54
N GLY A 358 -20.46 -10.48 -37.41
CA GLY A 358 -19.69 -11.02 -38.54
C GLY A 358 -19.11 -9.99 -39.50
N SER A 359 -19.78 -8.83 -39.66
CA SER A 359 -19.29 -7.70 -40.47
C SER A 359 -18.01 -7.07 -39.91
N LEU A 360 -17.94 -6.93 -38.58
CA LEU A 360 -16.82 -6.39 -37.85
C LEU A 360 -15.62 -7.36 -37.81
N LYS A 361 -15.91 -8.65 -37.66
CA LYS A 361 -14.92 -9.74 -37.79
C LYS A 361 -14.22 -9.69 -39.17
N ASN A 362 -15.00 -9.61 -40.23
CA ASN A 362 -14.48 -9.58 -41.60
C ASN A 362 -13.63 -8.33 -41.86
N LYS A 363 -14.01 -7.17 -41.32
CA LYS A 363 -13.23 -5.92 -41.44
C LYS A 363 -11.87 -6.05 -40.70
N ILE A 364 -11.85 -6.62 -39.51
CA ILE A 364 -10.60 -6.88 -38.74
C ILE A 364 -9.70 -7.85 -39.51
N LEU A 365 -10.25 -8.97 -39.97
CA LEU A 365 -9.49 -9.98 -40.72
C LEU A 365 -8.92 -9.45 -42.02
N SER A 366 -9.68 -8.62 -42.77
CA SER A 366 -9.19 -8.00 -44.00
C SER A 366 -8.02 -7.04 -43.75
N GLN A 367 -8.07 -6.23 -42.69
CA GLN A 367 -6.98 -5.29 -42.37
C GLN A 367 -5.73 -6.01 -41.81
N ILE A 368 -5.89 -7.08 -41.04
CA ILE A 368 -4.77 -7.89 -40.57
C ILE A 368 -4.07 -8.65 -41.71
N LYS A 369 -4.82 -9.14 -42.69
CA LYS A 369 -4.28 -9.81 -43.92
C LYS A 369 -3.50 -8.85 -44.81
N LEU A 370 -3.95 -7.61 -44.96
CA LEU A 370 -3.27 -6.59 -45.75
C LEU A 370 -1.89 -6.23 -45.17
N ASP A 371 -1.68 -6.46 -43.89
CA ASP A 371 -0.42 -6.15 -43.17
C ASP A 371 0.55 -7.35 -43.06
N GLY A 372 0.32 -8.47 -43.72
CA GLY A 372 1.25 -9.61 -43.84
C GLY A 372 1.40 -10.49 -42.60
N ILE A 373 0.38 -10.58 -41.71
CA ILE A 373 0.40 -11.45 -40.53
C ILE A 373 -0.29 -12.79 -40.86
N GLU A 374 0.27 -13.58 -41.78
CA GLU A 374 -0.29 -14.89 -42.16
C GLU A 374 0.13 -16.06 -41.24
N GLY A 375 0.99 -15.85 -40.23
CA GLY A 375 1.68 -16.96 -39.54
C GLY A 375 1.05 -17.50 -38.26
N GLY A 376 0.01 -16.92 -37.67
CA GLY A 376 -0.38 -17.29 -36.28
C GLY A 376 -1.85 -17.56 -35.99
N ILE A 377 -2.78 -17.28 -36.92
CA ILE A 377 -4.22 -17.28 -36.58
C ILE A 377 -4.93 -18.57 -37.06
N THR A 378 -4.33 -19.37 -37.94
CA THR A 378 -4.98 -20.52 -38.56
C THR A 378 -4.82 -21.86 -37.85
N SER A 379 -4.06 -21.93 -36.76
CA SER A 379 -3.81 -23.19 -36.04
C SER A 379 -4.58 -23.32 -34.70
N GLY A 380 -5.55 -22.47 -34.42
CA GLY A 380 -6.31 -22.47 -33.18
C GLY A 380 -7.81 -22.16 -33.28
N ILE A 381 -8.43 -22.35 -34.47
CA ILE A 381 -9.89 -22.30 -34.64
C ILE A 381 -10.43 -23.69 -34.83
#